data_5a513b97b1bc90d5bbc41a9b1c520cf5
#
_entry.id   5a513b97b1bc90d5bbc41a9b1c520cf5
#
_cell.length_a   1.000
_cell.length_b   1.000
_cell.length_c   1.000
_cell.angle_alpha   90.00
_cell.angle_beta   90.00
_cell.angle_gamma   90.00
#
_symmetry.space_group_name_H-M   'P 1'
#
loop_
_entity.id
_entity.type
_entity.pdbx_description
1 polymer ?
#
loop_
_entity_poly.entity_id
_entity_poly.type
_entity_poly.pdbx_seq_one_letter_code
_entity_poly.pdbx_strand_id
1 'polypeptide(L)'
;MRNADEKAVAVLRGSRRPDAEQEKRFAEFLLRTYGCEIPLTFEEDKMLNGFTLTVGTDVYDWSLKSRLRQFEEKLKALKSGSDSVIPLMKEAVEDFTPSAEAEETGTVLTVGDEIAVVSGLEHAAYGEILLFSSGVKGMVQDLRRNEIGCVLFGDDAEITEGSLVRRSGKTAGIPVGDGFLGRVVDALGTPIDGKGDISAEGYRPIECPAPGIIDRQPVNAPMETGLLAIDSMFPIGRGQRELIIGDRQTGKTA
;
A
#
# COMPACT_ATOMS: atom_id res chain seq x y z
N MET A 1 -19.00 0.23 14.41
CA MET A 1 -20.00 1.10 13.77
C MET A 1 -19.25 2.31 13.27
N ARG A 2 -19.29 2.59 11.96
CA ARG A 2 -18.67 3.79 11.38
C ARG A 2 -19.60 4.96 11.64
N ASN A 3 -19.06 6.10 12.06
CA ASN A 3 -19.85 7.32 12.26
C ASN A 3 -20.03 7.97 10.88
N ALA A 4 -21.29 8.07 10.43
CA ALA A 4 -21.63 8.98 9.35
C ALA A 4 -21.98 10.35 9.99
N ASP A 5 -21.47 11.42 9.41
CA ASP A 5 -21.95 12.77 9.75
C ASP A 5 -23.46 12.83 9.51
N GLU A 6 -24.21 13.49 10.39
CA GLU A 6 -25.69 13.62 10.34
C GLU A 6 -26.23 14.23 9.01
N LYS A 7 -25.35 14.64 8.08
CA LYS A 7 -25.68 15.19 6.76
C LYS A 7 -25.09 14.39 5.58
N ALA A 8 -24.56 13.20 5.83
CA ALA A 8 -24.00 12.41 4.74
C ALA A 8 -25.11 11.95 3.79
N VAL A 9 -24.96 12.24 2.50
CA VAL A 9 -25.80 11.71 1.42
C VAL A 9 -25.04 10.56 0.79
N ALA A 10 -25.72 9.42 0.63
CA ALA A 10 -25.14 8.28 -0.10
C ALA A 10 -25.39 8.46 -1.59
N VAL A 11 -24.33 8.47 -2.39
CA VAL A 11 -24.38 8.57 -3.84
C VAL A 11 -24.13 7.20 -4.45
N LEU A 12 -25.14 6.65 -5.13
CA LEU A 12 -25.03 5.40 -5.88
C LEU A 12 -24.80 5.72 -7.36
N ARG A 13 -23.68 5.29 -7.91
CA ARG A 13 -23.33 5.41 -9.32
C ARG A 13 -23.47 4.08 -10.03
N GLY A 14 -23.97 4.11 -11.27
CA GLY A 14 -24.08 2.91 -12.08
C GLY A 14 -24.57 3.23 -13.49
N SER A 15 -24.36 2.29 -14.43
CA SER A 15 -24.80 2.44 -15.82
C SER A 15 -26.32 2.32 -16.00
N ARG A 16 -27.01 1.85 -14.97
CA ARG A 16 -28.46 1.63 -14.98
C ARG A 16 -29.02 1.88 -13.59
N ARG A 17 -30.17 2.51 -13.51
CA ARG A 17 -30.86 2.74 -12.24
C ARG A 17 -31.17 1.40 -11.58
N PRO A 18 -30.90 1.25 -10.26
CA PRO A 18 -31.24 0.03 -9.53
C PRO A 18 -32.75 -0.21 -9.51
N ASP A 19 -33.14 -1.46 -9.48
CA ASP A 19 -34.55 -1.83 -9.27
C ASP A 19 -34.95 -1.68 -7.78
N ALA A 20 -36.23 -1.75 -7.49
CA ALA A 20 -36.75 -1.55 -6.13
C ALA A 20 -36.20 -2.55 -5.10
N GLU A 21 -35.84 -3.77 -5.52
CA GLU A 21 -35.22 -4.77 -4.65
C GLU A 21 -33.75 -4.43 -4.36
N GLN A 22 -33.05 -3.95 -5.36
CA GLN A 22 -31.65 -3.50 -5.21
C GLN A 22 -31.58 -2.23 -4.35
N GLU A 23 -32.45 -1.25 -4.56
CA GLU A 23 -32.52 -0.05 -3.71
C GLU A 23 -32.75 -0.42 -2.24
N LYS A 24 -33.65 -1.37 -1.97
CA LYS A 24 -33.90 -1.87 -0.63
C LYS A 24 -32.66 -2.56 0.00
N ARG A 25 -31.94 -3.36 -0.77
CA ARG A 25 -30.69 -4.00 -0.32
C ARG A 25 -29.60 -2.97 0.00
N PHE A 26 -29.48 -1.91 -0.78
CA PHE A 26 -28.55 -0.82 -0.49
C PHE A 26 -28.94 -0.06 0.78
N ALA A 27 -30.22 0.23 0.97
CA ALA A 27 -30.71 0.87 2.19
C ALA A 27 -30.48 0.00 3.45
N GLU A 28 -30.74 -1.31 3.36
CA GLU A 28 -30.45 -2.27 4.46
C GLU A 28 -28.95 -2.38 4.74
N PHE A 29 -28.12 -2.34 3.71
CA PHE A 29 -26.66 -2.32 3.86
C PHE A 29 -26.20 -1.05 4.58
N LEU A 30 -26.69 0.12 4.20
CA LEU A 30 -26.38 1.40 4.84
C LEU A 30 -26.81 1.40 6.32
N LEU A 31 -28.02 0.96 6.60
CA LEU A 31 -28.53 0.87 7.97
C LEU A 31 -27.68 -0.06 8.84
N ARG A 32 -27.26 -1.21 8.29
CA ARG A 32 -26.42 -2.17 9.02
C ARG A 32 -25.01 -1.64 9.26
N THR A 33 -24.45 -0.88 8.31
CA THR A 33 -23.05 -0.41 8.35
C THR A 33 -22.90 0.84 9.21
N TYR A 34 -23.81 1.80 9.07
CA TYR A 34 -23.73 3.11 9.72
C TYR A 34 -24.69 3.27 10.91
N GLY A 35 -25.69 2.41 11.03
CA GLY A 35 -26.65 2.46 12.14
C GLY A 35 -27.72 3.55 12.01
N CYS A 36 -27.79 4.26 10.88
CA CYS A 36 -28.75 5.32 10.59
C CYS A 36 -29.27 5.21 9.14
N GLU A 37 -30.44 5.76 8.89
CA GLU A 37 -30.97 5.88 7.54
C GLU A 37 -30.28 7.03 6.82
N ILE A 38 -29.60 6.74 5.72
CA ILE A 38 -28.90 7.72 4.88
C ILE A 38 -29.65 7.83 3.55
N PRO A 39 -30.04 9.04 3.11
CA PRO A 39 -30.71 9.23 1.83
C PRO A 39 -29.82 8.79 0.68
N LEU A 40 -30.37 7.96 -0.22
CA LEU A 40 -29.69 7.41 -1.38
C LEU A 40 -30.01 8.28 -2.62
N THR A 41 -29.00 8.80 -3.26
CA THR A 41 -29.11 9.52 -4.54
C THR A 41 -28.48 8.69 -5.64
N PHE A 42 -29.08 8.64 -6.83
CA PHE A 42 -28.53 7.90 -7.96
C PHE A 42 -27.96 8.86 -9.00
N GLU A 43 -26.73 8.59 -9.44
CA GLU A 43 -26.06 9.24 -10.56
C GLU A 43 -25.77 8.21 -11.66
N GLU A 44 -26.16 8.51 -12.90
CA GLU A 44 -25.89 7.63 -14.04
C GLU A 44 -24.45 7.81 -14.53
N ASP A 45 -23.68 6.68 -14.52
CA ASP A 45 -22.35 6.59 -15.11
C ASP A 45 -22.32 5.46 -16.14
N LYS A 46 -22.35 5.80 -17.42
CA LYS A 46 -22.40 4.85 -18.55
C LYS A 46 -21.13 4.02 -18.72
N MET A 47 -20.01 4.44 -18.13
CA MET A 47 -18.74 3.74 -18.21
C MET A 47 -18.60 2.65 -17.11
N LEU A 48 -19.45 2.68 -16.11
CA LEU A 48 -19.39 1.80 -14.96
C LEU A 48 -20.21 0.53 -15.19
N ASN A 49 -19.57 -0.64 -15.23
CA ASN A 49 -20.25 -1.94 -15.25
C ASN A 49 -20.47 -2.44 -13.82
N GLY A 50 -21.65 -2.18 -13.24
CA GLY A 50 -22.00 -2.47 -11.86
C GLY A 50 -22.42 -1.22 -11.10
N PHE A 51 -22.25 -1.25 -9.77
CA PHE A 51 -22.59 -0.14 -8.90
C PHE A 51 -21.41 0.26 -8.02
N THR A 52 -21.30 1.55 -7.76
CA THR A 52 -20.39 2.11 -6.76
C THR A 52 -21.20 3.00 -5.82
N LEU A 53 -21.10 2.76 -4.52
CA LEU A 53 -21.79 3.53 -3.49
C LEU A 53 -20.77 4.37 -2.72
N THR A 54 -20.95 5.67 -2.70
CA THR A 54 -20.09 6.61 -1.97
C THR A 54 -20.88 7.21 -0.80
N VAL A 55 -20.29 7.15 0.41
CA VAL A 55 -20.86 7.75 1.61
C VAL A 55 -19.77 8.56 2.31
N GLY A 56 -19.78 9.89 2.14
CA GLY A 56 -18.66 10.71 2.59
C GLY A 56 -17.36 10.34 1.88
N THR A 57 -16.38 9.87 2.62
CA THR A 57 -15.08 9.38 2.12
C THR A 57 -15.07 7.88 1.82
N ASP A 58 -16.06 7.14 2.29
CA ASP A 58 -16.15 5.68 2.09
C ASP A 58 -16.73 5.36 0.72
N VAL A 59 -16.02 4.55 -0.05
CA VAL A 59 -16.46 4.06 -1.36
C VAL A 59 -16.57 2.55 -1.34
N TYR A 60 -17.76 2.05 -1.68
CA TYR A 60 -18.05 0.62 -1.83
C TYR A 60 -18.18 0.30 -3.30
N ASP A 61 -17.26 -0.49 -3.84
CA ASP A 61 -17.20 -0.77 -5.27
C ASP A 61 -17.65 -2.20 -5.59
N TRP A 62 -18.84 -2.34 -6.17
CA TRP A 62 -19.39 -3.59 -6.72
C TRP A 62 -19.28 -3.63 -8.25
N SER A 63 -18.39 -2.86 -8.86
CA SER A 63 -18.15 -2.91 -10.29
C SER A 63 -17.56 -4.27 -10.73
N LEU A 64 -17.75 -4.60 -12.00
CA LEU A 64 -17.15 -5.80 -12.59
C LEU A 64 -15.62 -5.78 -12.44
N LYS A 65 -15.00 -4.61 -12.59
CA LYS A 65 -13.54 -4.43 -12.46
C LYS A 65 -13.05 -4.78 -11.06
N SER A 66 -13.75 -4.33 -10.00
CA SER A 66 -13.41 -4.64 -8.62
C SER A 66 -13.58 -6.13 -8.31
N ARG A 67 -14.67 -6.74 -8.79
CA ARG A 67 -14.90 -8.19 -8.64
C ARG A 67 -13.83 -9.03 -9.32
N LEU A 68 -13.40 -8.65 -10.53
CA LEU A 68 -12.33 -9.35 -11.25
C LEU A 68 -11.00 -9.23 -10.52
N ARG A 69 -10.68 -8.05 -9.97
CA ARG A 69 -9.48 -7.86 -9.16
C ARG A 69 -9.47 -8.76 -7.92
N GLN A 70 -10.56 -8.75 -7.14
CA GLN A 70 -10.70 -9.62 -5.96
C GLN A 70 -10.57 -11.11 -6.32
N PHE A 71 -11.13 -11.50 -7.46
CA PHE A 71 -11.03 -12.87 -7.95
C PHE A 71 -9.60 -13.22 -8.36
N GLU A 72 -8.91 -12.32 -9.04
CA GLU A 72 -7.49 -12.47 -9.42
C GLU A 72 -6.58 -12.60 -8.19
N GLU A 73 -6.79 -11.78 -7.17
CA GLU A 73 -6.05 -11.85 -5.89
C GLU A 73 -6.28 -13.19 -5.19
N LYS A 74 -7.52 -13.66 -5.17
CA LYS A 74 -7.88 -14.97 -4.60
C LYS A 74 -7.24 -16.12 -5.35
N LEU A 75 -7.18 -16.05 -6.69
CA LEU A 75 -6.47 -17.03 -7.53
C LEU A 75 -4.96 -17.00 -7.32
N LYS A 76 -4.36 -15.82 -7.17
CA LYS A 76 -2.93 -15.68 -6.86
C LYS A 76 -2.58 -16.30 -5.51
N ALA A 77 -3.46 -16.16 -4.51
CA ALA A 77 -3.27 -16.77 -3.20
C ALA A 77 -3.30 -18.31 -3.22
N LEU A 78 -4.00 -18.92 -4.18
CA LEU A 78 -4.08 -20.39 -4.34
C LEU A 78 -2.89 -21.01 -5.07
N LYS A 79 -2.02 -20.22 -5.71
CA LYS A 79 -0.88 -20.69 -6.51
C LYS A 79 0.24 -21.38 -5.73
N SER A 80 0.18 -21.45 -4.42
CA SER A 80 1.25 -21.96 -3.56
C SER A 80 1.22 -23.45 -3.25
N GLY A 81 0.45 -24.29 -3.96
CA GLY A 81 0.41 -25.74 -3.65
C GLY A 81 -0.03 -26.64 -4.80
N SER A 82 0.90 -27.40 -5.29
CA SER A 82 0.91 -28.68 -6.02
C SER A 82 -0.36 -29.29 -6.66
N ASP A 83 -0.14 -29.80 -7.86
CA ASP A 83 -0.67 -30.99 -8.58
C ASP A 83 -2.16 -31.10 -8.94
N SER A 84 -3.07 -30.26 -8.48
CA SER A 84 -4.47 -30.34 -8.90
C SER A 84 -5.14 -28.95 -8.89
N VAL A 85 -4.77 -28.12 -9.87
CA VAL A 85 -5.24 -26.73 -9.98
C VAL A 85 -6.73 -26.65 -10.29
N ILE A 86 -7.28 -27.58 -11.07
CA ILE A 86 -8.67 -27.53 -11.56
C ILE A 86 -9.74 -27.67 -10.45
N PRO A 87 -9.65 -28.62 -9.50
CA PRO A 87 -10.60 -28.69 -8.39
C PRO A 87 -10.55 -27.47 -7.47
N LEU A 88 -9.35 -26.98 -7.15
CA LEU A 88 -9.13 -25.78 -6.34
C LEU A 88 -9.67 -24.52 -6.99
N MET A 89 -9.51 -24.38 -8.31
CA MET A 89 -10.11 -23.28 -9.06
C MET A 89 -11.63 -23.35 -9.07
N LYS A 90 -12.20 -24.55 -9.16
CA LYS A 90 -13.65 -24.74 -9.15
C LYS A 90 -14.26 -24.39 -7.78
N GLU A 91 -13.65 -24.85 -6.70
CA GLU A 91 -14.01 -24.50 -5.32
C GLU A 91 -13.87 -22.99 -5.07
N ALA A 92 -12.79 -22.37 -5.53
CA ALA A 92 -12.58 -20.92 -5.43
C ALA A 92 -13.62 -20.09 -6.20
N VAL A 93 -14.15 -20.61 -7.30
CA VAL A 93 -15.24 -19.97 -8.07
C VAL A 93 -16.57 -20.15 -7.38
N GLU A 94 -16.86 -21.35 -6.85
CA GLU A 94 -18.10 -21.66 -6.16
C GLU A 94 -18.23 -20.89 -4.84
N ASP A 95 -17.12 -20.71 -4.11
CA ASP A 95 -17.07 -19.97 -2.83
C ASP A 95 -16.78 -18.47 -3.00
N PHE A 96 -16.70 -17.97 -4.23
CA PHE A 96 -16.45 -16.55 -4.45
C PHE A 96 -17.68 -15.70 -4.18
N THR A 97 -17.73 -15.13 -3.00
CA THR A 97 -18.67 -14.08 -2.64
C THR A 97 -17.94 -12.73 -2.70
N PRO A 98 -18.23 -11.87 -3.69
CA PRO A 98 -17.64 -10.54 -3.73
C PRO A 98 -18.11 -9.74 -2.52
N SER A 99 -17.17 -9.30 -1.70
CA SER A 99 -17.42 -8.38 -0.59
C SER A 99 -17.09 -6.96 -1.03
N ALA A 100 -17.97 -6.00 -0.77
CA ALA A 100 -17.59 -4.60 -0.86
C ALA A 100 -16.96 -4.21 0.48
N GLU A 101 -15.65 -4.12 0.49
CA GLU A 101 -14.93 -3.44 1.56
C GLU A 101 -14.95 -1.95 1.26
N ALA A 102 -15.17 -1.13 2.30
CA ALA A 102 -15.08 0.30 2.14
C ALA A 102 -13.62 0.67 1.87
N GLU A 103 -13.35 1.14 0.67
CA GLU A 103 -12.09 1.79 0.36
C GLU A 103 -12.24 3.28 0.73
N GLU A 104 -11.40 3.75 1.64
CA GLU A 104 -11.35 5.17 1.97
C GLU A 104 -10.60 5.90 0.86
N THR A 105 -11.26 6.90 0.28
CA THR A 105 -10.72 7.70 -0.83
C THR A 105 -10.50 9.13 -0.40
N GLY A 106 -9.40 9.71 -0.85
CA GLY A 106 -9.07 11.11 -0.69
C GLY A 106 -8.86 11.80 -2.04
N THR A 107 -8.62 13.09 -2.00
CA THR A 107 -8.32 13.92 -3.16
C THR A 107 -7.01 14.67 -2.95
N VAL A 108 -6.23 14.81 -4.02
CA VAL A 108 -5.02 15.63 -4.03
C VAL A 108 -5.40 17.10 -3.94
N LEU A 109 -4.86 17.81 -2.96
CA LEU A 109 -5.01 19.26 -2.81
C LEU A 109 -3.92 20.00 -3.58
N THR A 110 -2.67 19.58 -3.43
CA THR A 110 -1.51 20.14 -4.12
C THR A 110 -0.49 19.04 -4.41
N VAL A 111 0.27 19.20 -5.48
CA VAL A 111 1.37 18.32 -5.85
C VAL A 111 2.53 19.15 -6.40
N GLY A 112 3.76 18.76 -6.09
CA GLY A 112 4.99 19.36 -6.58
C GLY A 112 6.20 18.82 -5.86
N ASP A 113 7.34 18.79 -6.54
CA ASP A 113 8.63 18.31 -6.01
C ASP A 113 8.53 16.88 -5.41
N GLU A 114 7.78 15.97 -6.06
CA GLU A 114 7.56 14.59 -5.62
C GLU A 114 6.81 14.49 -4.27
N ILE A 115 6.16 15.57 -3.85
CA ILE A 115 5.32 15.61 -2.65
C ILE A 115 3.88 15.90 -3.06
N ALA A 116 2.94 15.14 -2.52
CA ALA A 116 1.52 15.41 -2.68
C ALA A 116 0.86 15.64 -1.31
N VAL A 117 0.00 16.64 -1.25
CA VAL A 117 -0.88 16.88 -0.09
C VAL A 117 -2.27 16.39 -0.44
N VAL A 118 -2.82 15.54 0.39
CA VAL A 118 -4.09 14.83 0.17
C VAL A 118 -5.05 15.12 1.32
N SER A 119 -6.33 15.22 1.02
CA SER A 119 -7.42 15.32 2.00
C SER A 119 -8.36 14.12 1.94
N GLY A 120 -9.15 13.91 2.99
CA GLY A 120 -10.25 12.93 2.99
C GLY A 120 -9.84 11.50 3.38
N LEU A 121 -8.60 11.25 3.85
CA LEU A 121 -8.13 9.96 4.34
C LEU A 121 -7.99 10.01 5.87
N GLU A 122 -9.09 9.96 6.60
CA GLU A 122 -9.11 10.18 8.06
C GLU A 122 -8.40 9.09 8.87
N HIS A 123 -8.35 7.87 8.33
CA HIS A 123 -7.77 6.70 8.99
C HIS A 123 -6.38 6.33 8.46
N ALA A 124 -5.77 7.18 7.63
CA ALA A 124 -4.42 6.92 7.12
C ALA A 124 -3.39 6.89 8.25
N ALA A 125 -2.46 5.96 8.17
CA ALA A 125 -1.39 5.79 9.15
C ALA A 125 -0.06 6.34 8.62
N TYR A 126 0.82 6.78 9.51
CA TYR A 126 2.20 7.14 9.15
C TYR A 126 2.91 5.95 8.50
N GLY A 127 3.62 6.21 7.42
CA GLY A 127 4.30 5.17 6.63
C GLY A 127 3.39 4.30 5.76
N GLU A 128 2.08 4.58 5.71
CA GLU A 128 1.16 3.83 4.85
C GLU A 128 1.36 4.19 3.38
N ILE A 129 1.23 3.19 2.49
CA ILE A 129 1.26 3.39 1.05
C ILE A 129 -0.11 3.83 0.56
N LEU A 130 -0.12 4.93 -0.16
CA LEU A 130 -1.27 5.46 -0.90
C LEU A 130 -1.14 5.11 -2.39
N LEU A 131 -2.27 4.89 -3.03
CA LEU A 131 -2.36 4.57 -4.46
C LEU A 131 -3.10 5.71 -5.18
N PHE A 132 -2.40 6.39 -6.06
CA PHE A 132 -2.97 7.46 -6.89
C PHE A 132 -3.68 6.90 -8.11
N SER A 133 -4.65 7.64 -8.65
CA SER A 133 -5.39 7.24 -9.87
C SER A 133 -4.49 7.07 -11.10
N SER A 134 -3.35 7.75 -11.16
CA SER A 134 -2.31 7.58 -12.18
C SER A 134 -1.55 6.25 -12.10
N GLY A 135 -1.69 5.51 -11.00
CA GLY A 135 -0.92 4.29 -10.70
C GLY A 135 0.35 4.54 -9.89
N VAL A 136 0.74 5.79 -9.69
CA VAL A 136 1.86 6.16 -8.83
C VAL A 136 1.52 5.80 -7.38
N LYS A 137 2.52 5.37 -6.63
CA LYS A 137 2.43 5.09 -5.20
C LYS A 137 3.06 6.23 -4.42
N GLY A 138 2.54 6.51 -3.24
CA GLY A 138 3.14 7.46 -2.32
C GLY A 138 3.14 6.91 -0.89
N MET A 139 4.01 7.41 -0.05
CA MET A 139 4.11 7.03 1.35
C MET A 139 3.72 8.22 2.23
N VAL A 140 2.84 7.99 3.19
CA VAL A 140 2.42 8.99 4.18
C VAL A 140 3.59 9.35 5.09
N GLN A 141 3.97 10.64 5.12
CA GLN A 141 5.06 11.16 5.93
C GLN A 141 4.59 12.20 6.96
N ASP A 142 3.52 12.93 6.65
CA ASP A 142 3.00 13.97 7.53
C ASP A 142 1.49 13.78 7.70
N LEU A 143 1.04 13.75 8.95
CA LEU A 143 -0.36 13.62 9.33
C LEU A 143 -0.80 14.89 10.04
N ARG A 144 -1.65 15.66 9.40
CA ARG A 144 -2.29 16.85 9.95
C ARG A 144 -3.79 16.60 10.14
N ARG A 145 -4.45 17.53 10.80
CA ARG A 145 -5.87 17.36 11.14
C ARG A 145 -6.79 17.10 9.91
N ASN A 146 -6.55 17.79 8.81
CA ASN A 146 -7.38 17.71 7.59
C ASN A 146 -6.56 17.41 6.33
N GLU A 147 -5.25 17.26 6.45
CA GLU A 147 -4.32 17.11 5.33
C GLU A 147 -3.30 16.04 5.63
N ILE A 148 -2.89 15.32 4.62
CA ILE A 148 -1.87 14.29 4.69
C ILE A 148 -0.79 14.62 3.67
N GLY A 149 0.43 14.79 4.12
CA GLY A 149 1.61 14.92 3.27
C GLY A 149 2.17 13.54 2.93
N CYS A 150 2.35 13.27 1.64
CA CYS A 150 2.96 12.02 1.18
C CYS A 150 4.09 12.29 0.18
N VAL A 151 5.12 11.45 0.24
CA VAL A 151 6.23 11.42 -0.71
C VAL A 151 5.89 10.43 -1.80
N LEU A 152 6.02 10.83 -3.07
CA LEU A 152 5.70 10.00 -4.22
C LEU A 152 6.87 9.09 -4.60
N PHE A 153 6.58 7.88 -5.03
CA PHE A 153 7.53 6.92 -5.58
C PHE A 153 7.40 6.85 -7.10
N GLY A 154 7.60 7.97 -7.77
CA GLY A 154 7.51 8.09 -9.22
C GLY A 154 7.28 9.52 -9.66
N ASP A 155 7.16 9.72 -10.97
CA ASP A 155 6.92 11.02 -11.58
C ASP A 155 5.53 11.55 -11.16
N ASP A 156 5.47 12.81 -10.78
CA ASP A 156 4.26 13.53 -10.39
C ASP A 156 3.51 14.16 -11.59
N ALA A 157 4.08 14.09 -12.79
CA ALA A 157 3.55 14.75 -14.00
C ALA A 157 2.10 14.37 -14.36
N GLU A 158 1.67 13.16 -14.00
CA GLU A 158 0.30 12.68 -14.24
C GLU A 158 -0.66 12.92 -13.06
N ILE A 159 -0.16 13.48 -11.95
CA ILE A 159 -0.97 13.76 -10.77
C ILE A 159 -1.34 15.25 -10.79
N THR A 160 -2.63 15.53 -10.71
CA THR A 160 -3.17 16.89 -10.68
C THR A 160 -4.00 17.14 -9.44
N GLU A 161 -4.24 18.40 -9.10
CA GLU A 161 -5.22 18.76 -8.07
C GLU A 161 -6.58 18.11 -8.38
N GLY A 162 -7.24 17.56 -7.37
CA GLY A 162 -8.48 16.80 -7.52
C GLY A 162 -8.32 15.34 -7.95
N SER A 163 -7.08 14.86 -8.24
CA SER A 163 -6.83 13.44 -8.51
C SER A 163 -7.25 12.58 -7.32
N LEU A 164 -7.85 11.42 -7.59
CA LEU A 164 -8.28 10.50 -6.55
C LEU A 164 -7.09 9.71 -6.00
N VAL A 165 -7.11 9.53 -4.68
CA VAL A 165 -6.13 8.74 -3.94
C VAL A 165 -6.87 7.75 -3.06
N ARG A 166 -6.37 6.53 -2.93
CA ARG A 166 -6.92 5.51 -2.05
C ARG A 166 -5.85 4.92 -1.14
N ARG A 167 -6.28 4.44 0.01
CA ARG A 167 -5.41 3.74 0.95
C ARG A 167 -5.11 2.32 0.45
N SER A 168 -3.91 1.85 0.72
CA SER A 168 -3.57 0.43 0.52
C SER A 168 -3.78 -0.43 1.76
N GLY A 169 -3.89 0.19 2.95
CA GLY A 169 -3.92 -0.50 4.23
C GLY A 169 -2.59 -1.16 4.62
N LYS A 170 -1.52 -0.91 3.86
CA LYS A 170 -0.19 -1.51 4.09
C LYS A 170 0.84 -0.43 4.35
N THR A 171 1.64 -0.61 5.39
CA THR A 171 2.83 0.21 5.64
C THR A 171 3.86 0.01 4.54
N ALA A 172 4.66 1.03 4.26
CA ALA A 172 5.74 0.94 3.30
C ALA A 172 6.72 -0.18 3.67
N GLY A 173 7.00 -1.04 2.72
CA GLY A 173 7.83 -2.22 2.91
C GLY A 173 8.15 -2.88 1.59
N ILE A 174 8.92 -3.95 1.67
CA ILE A 174 9.36 -4.72 0.52
C ILE A 174 8.97 -6.19 0.68
N PRO A 175 8.49 -6.84 -0.37
CA PRO A 175 8.31 -8.29 -0.36
C PRO A 175 9.69 -8.97 -0.26
N VAL A 176 9.77 -10.05 0.50
CA VAL A 176 11.00 -10.81 0.74
C VAL A 176 10.80 -12.30 0.50
N GLY A 177 11.89 -13.02 0.20
CA GLY A 177 11.92 -14.46 -0.02
C GLY A 177 13.09 -14.87 -0.90
N ASP A 178 13.37 -16.17 -0.96
CA ASP A 178 14.48 -16.71 -1.76
C ASP A 178 14.30 -16.48 -3.27
N GLY A 179 13.06 -16.28 -3.73
CA GLY A 179 12.76 -15.93 -5.12
C GLY A 179 13.38 -14.61 -5.62
N PHE A 180 13.83 -13.75 -4.69
CA PHE A 180 14.50 -12.48 -5.03
C PHE A 180 15.99 -12.63 -5.34
N LEU A 181 16.60 -13.78 -5.02
CA LEU A 181 18.01 -14.02 -5.28
C LEU A 181 18.30 -14.04 -6.79
N GLY A 182 19.26 -13.21 -7.20
CA GLY A 182 19.64 -13.06 -8.62
C GLY A 182 18.62 -12.30 -9.49
N ARG A 183 17.65 -11.60 -8.88
CA ARG A 183 16.67 -10.75 -9.53
C ARG A 183 17.04 -9.26 -9.36
N VAL A 184 16.60 -8.44 -10.33
CA VAL A 184 16.73 -6.97 -10.24
C VAL A 184 15.33 -6.40 -10.02
N VAL A 185 15.19 -5.63 -8.95
CA VAL A 185 13.91 -5.06 -8.51
C VAL A 185 14.04 -3.56 -8.25
N ASP A 186 12.91 -2.86 -8.31
CA ASP A 186 12.82 -1.46 -7.88
C ASP A 186 12.81 -1.34 -6.34
N ALA A 187 12.74 -0.10 -5.83
CA ALA A 187 12.72 0.18 -4.40
C ALA A 187 11.50 -0.42 -3.65
N LEU A 188 10.45 -0.80 -4.36
CA LEU A 188 9.23 -1.41 -3.81
C LEU A 188 9.18 -2.93 -4.02
N GLY A 189 10.27 -3.52 -4.58
CA GLY A 189 10.36 -4.95 -4.85
C GLY A 189 9.68 -5.41 -6.13
N THR A 190 9.31 -4.50 -7.04
CA THR A 190 8.76 -4.85 -8.34
C THR A 190 9.90 -5.27 -9.28
N PRO A 191 9.83 -6.42 -9.97
CA PRO A 191 10.89 -6.85 -10.87
C PRO A 191 11.00 -5.93 -12.09
N ILE A 192 12.24 -5.52 -12.39
CA ILE A 192 12.59 -4.68 -13.56
C ILE A 192 13.54 -5.38 -14.52
N ASP A 193 13.82 -6.67 -14.29
CA ASP A 193 14.76 -7.49 -15.08
C ASP A 193 14.12 -8.24 -16.27
N GLY A 194 12.82 -8.04 -16.49
CA GLY A 194 12.08 -8.71 -17.58
C GLY A 194 11.86 -10.21 -17.41
N LYS A 195 12.19 -10.80 -16.24
CA LYS A 195 12.06 -12.23 -15.97
C LYS A 195 10.70 -12.64 -15.37
N GLY A 196 9.71 -11.74 -15.39
CA GLY A 196 8.38 -11.98 -14.82
C GLY A 196 8.29 -11.78 -13.31
N ASP A 197 7.11 -12.01 -12.76
CA ASP A 197 6.78 -11.78 -11.35
C ASP A 197 7.60 -12.67 -10.41
N ILE A 198 7.84 -12.16 -9.20
CA ILE A 198 8.56 -12.89 -8.14
C ILE A 198 7.55 -13.33 -7.08
N SER A 199 7.59 -14.61 -6.72
CA SER A 199 6.79 -15.12 -5.60
C SER A 199 7.47 -14.71 -4.29
N ALA A 200 6.78 -13.90 -3.49
CA ALA A 200 7.24 -13.49 -2.18
C ALA A 200 6.78 -14.48 -1.11
N GLU A 201 7.65 -14.78 -0.15
CA GLU A 201 7.35 -15.62 1.01
C GLU A 201 6.85 -14.80 2.20
N GLY A 202 7.19 -13.49 2.22
CA GLY A 202 6.82 -12.58 3.28
C GLY A 202 6.90 -11.11 2.86
N TYR A 203 6.60 -10.23 3.80
CA TYR A 203 6.67 -8.79 3.64
C TYR A 203 7.39 -8.17 4.82
N ARG A 204 8.33 -7.26 4.56
CA ARG A 204 9.13 -6.62 5.59
C ARG A 204 8.98 -5.10 5.50
N PRO A 205 8.58 -4.42 6.60
CA PRO A 205 8.48 -2.97 6.60
C PRO A 205 9.86 -2.31 6.42
N ILE A 206 9.89 -1.13 5.81
CA ILE A 206 11.11 -0.35 5.60
C ILE A 206 11.68 0.11 6.95
N GLU A 207 10.79 0.57 7.84
CA GLU A 207 11.17 1.00 9.18
C GLU A 207 10.91 -0.11 10.19
N CYS A 208 11.96 -0.52 10.89
CA CYS A 208 11.91 -1.46 11.99
C CYS A 208 12.64 -0.88 13.20
N PRO A 209 12.14 -1.12 14.42
CA PRO A 209 12.88 -0.75 15.62
C PRO A 209 14.28 -1.37 15.60
N ALA A 210 15.31 -0.58 15.92
CA ALA A 210 16.66 -1.11 16.06
C ALA A 210 16.72 -2.10 17.23
N PRO A 211 17.53 -3.19 17.12
CA PRO A 211 17.75 -4.10 18.24
C PRO A 211 18.25 -3.34 19.48
N GLY A 212 17.70 -3.68 20.65
CA GLY A 212 18.11 -3.13 21.93
C GLY A 212 19.56 -3.49 22.29
N ILE A 213 20.10 -2.87 23.34
CA ILE A 213 21.47 -3.13 23.78
C ILE A 213 21.64 -4.60 24.22
N ILE A 214 20.60 -5.18 24.81
CA ILE A 214 20.61 -6.57 25.29
C ILE A 214 20.61 -7.58 24.14
N ASP A 215 19.95 -7.23 23.01
CA ASP A 215 19.81 -8.11 21.85
C ASP A 215 21.05 -8.10 20.95
N ARG A 216 21.96 -7.15 21.17
CA ARG A 216 23.17 -7.02 20.34
C ARG A 216 24.28 -7.92 20.85
N GLN A 217 24.93 -8.62 19.94
CA GLN A 217 26.14 -9.36 20.26
C GLN A 217 27.28 -8.39 20.59
N PRO A 218 28.15 -8.70 21.59
CA PRO A 218 29.36 -7.92 21.83
C PRO A 218 30.31 -8.00 20.63
N VAL A 219 31.07 -6.93 20.43
CA VAL A 219 32.10 -6.88 19.38
C VAL A 219 33.29 -7.70 19.86
N ASN A 220 33.42 -8.92 19.33
CA ASN A 220 34.44 -9.90 19.75
C ASN A 220 35.24 -10.52 18.59
N ALA A 221 34.89 -10.19 17.35
CA ALA A 221 35.55 -10.66 16.15
C ALA A 221 36.36 -9.54 15.49
N PRO A 222 37.68 -9.63 15.32
CA PRO A 222 38.50 -8.63 14.66
C PRO A 222 38.20 -8.59 13.15
N MET A 223 38.31 -7.40 12.58
CA MET A 223 38.32 -7.18 11.14
C MET A 223 39.78 -7.15 10.67
N GLU A 224 40.14 -8.10 9.85
CA GLU A 224 41.48 -8.16 9.25
C GLU A 224 41.54 -7.17 8.07
N THR A 225 42.23 -6.05 8.24
CA THR A 225 42.40 -5.02 7.20
C THR A 225 43.54 -5.34 6.25
N GLY A 226 44.49 -6.18 6.67
CA GLY A 226 45.74 -6.43 5.95
C GLY A 226 46.79 -5.35 6.12
N LEU A 227 46.51 -4.30 6.88
CA LEU A 227 47.42 -3.22 7.21
C LEU A 227 48.06 -3.47 8.57
N LEU A 228 49.34 -3.79 8.60
CA LEU A 228 50.02 -4.18 9.83
C LEU A 228 49.90 -3.13 10.95
N ALA A 229 49.95 -1.85 10.59
CA ALA A 229 49.80 -0.77 11.56
C ALA A 229 48.43 -0.72 12.22
N ILE A 230 47.38 -1.04 11.49
CA ILE A 230 46.01 -1.06 12.01
C ILE A 230 45.79 -2.33 12.81
N ASP A 231 46.03 -3.48 12.20
CA ASP A 231 45.72 -4.78 12.79
C ASP A 231 46.50 -5.07 14.06
N SER A 232 47.72 -4.52 14.19
CA SER A 232 48.57 -4.72 15.36
C SER A 232 48.42 -3.70 16.48
N MET A 233 48.12 -2.45 16.14
CA MET A 233 48.08 -1.34 17.12
C MET A 233 46.67 -0.87 17.45
N PHE A 234 45.78 -0.89 16.48
CA PHE A 234 44.39 -0.38 16.59
C PHE A 234 43.41 -1.35 15.95
N PRO A 235 43.30 -2.61 16.45
CA PRO A 235 42.42 -3.60 15.85
C PRO A 235 40.99 -3.14 15.87
N ILE A 236 40.32 -3.20 14.73
CA ILE A 236 38.92 -2.83 14.54
C ILE A 236 38.08 -4.11 14.69
N GLY A 237 37.03 -4.05 15.50
CA GLY A 237 36.09 -5.15 15.63
C GLY A 237 34.93 -5.08 14.62
N ARG A 238 34.47 -6.23 14.15
CA ARG A 238 33.28 -6.34 13.29
C ARG A 238 32.04 -5.85 14.02
N GLY A 239 31.39 -4.80 13.47
CA GLY A 239 30.27 -4.10 14.10
C GLY A 239 30.66 -2.90 14.97
N GLN A 240 31.97 -2.59 15.10
CA GLN A 240 32.46 -1.39 15.77
C GLN A 240 32.16 -0.15 14.92
N ARG A 241 31.88 0.97 15.59
CA ARG A 241 31.80 2.29 14.96
C ARG A 241 33.16 2.95 15.07
N GLU A 242 33.72 3.33 13.92
CA GLU A 242 35.04 3.93 13.84
C GLU A 242 34.94 5.31 13.19
N LEU A 243 35.71 6.28 13.71
CA LEU A 243 35.78 7.64 13.18
C LEU A 243 37.12 7.85 12.48
N ILE A 244 37.11 8.15 11.19
CA ILE A 244 38.28 8.50 10.40
C ILE A 244 38.30 10.01 10.18
N ILE A 245 39.23 10.70 10.83
CA ILE A 245 39.41 12.15 10.75
C ILE A 245 40.68 12.48 10.01
N GLY A 246 40.63 13.51 9.19
CA GLY A 246 41.82 14.09 8.53
C GLY A 246 41.43 15.30 7.67
N ASP A 247 42.39 16.11 7.32
CA ASP A 247 42.21 17.25 6.43
C ASP A 247 41.90 16.85 4.99
N ARG A 248 41.61 17.82 4.15
CA ARG A 248 41.39 17.58 2.73
C ARG A 248 42.61 16.92 2.09
N GLN A 249 42.39 15.97 1.19
CA GLN A 249 43.43 15.28 0.41
C GLN A 249 44.45 14.45 1.23
N THR A 250 44.10 14.03 2.44
CA THR A 250 44.95 13.18 3.28
C THR A 250 44.76 11.67 3.05
N GLY A 251 44.06 11.27 1.97
CA GLY A 251 43.90 9.85 1.62
C GLY A 251 42.83 9.12 2.39
N LYS A 252 41.83 9.82 2.98
CA LYS A 252 40.76 9.17 3.74
C LYS A 252 39.89 8.21 2.91
N THR A 253 39.79 8.47 1.62
CA THR A 253 38.93 7.71 0.68
C THR A 253 39.75 6.95 -0.38
N ALA A 254 41.05 7.09 -0.37
CA ALA A 254 41.94 6.45 -1.31
C ALA A 254 42.17 4.96 -0.98
#